data_cbd6b9945d65595926ff6bbf4bb04b45
#
_entry.id   cbd6b9945d65595926ff6bbf4bb04b45
#
_cell.length_a   1.000
_cell.length_b   1.000
_cell.length_c   1.000
_cell.angle_alpha   90.00
_cell.angle_beta   90.00
_cell.angle_gamma   90.00
#
_symmetry.space_group_name_H-M   'P 1'
#
loop_
_entity.id
_entity.type
_entity.pdbx_description
1 polymer ?
#
loop_
_entity_poly.entity_id
_entity_poly.type
_entity_poly.pdbx_seq_one_letter_code
_entity_poly.pdbx_strand_id
1 'polypeptide(L)'
;MLFTPLLRWLQRTSLVAQIVVGLLTGTALALFFPAATPQVALLGTLFIAALKAVAPVLVLILVIAAISNHRPGETTHMRGMLTLYLVGTLCAAVVGVVASAWFPSTLVLQAPADASNAPSRIQDVLLTLVMNAVDNPVRALMNANYIGILVWAVGFGMAMRHASAGTRTVMHDLSAGITVIIQVVIRFAPLGIFGLVASTFAEAGAQALWG
;
A
#
# COMPACT_ATOMS: atom_id res chain seq x y z
N MET A 1 13.12 4.23 -33.81
CA MET A 1 12.95 5.69 -33.61
C MET A 1 11.56 6.10 -33.07
N LEU A 2 10.64 5.21 -32.76
CA LEU A 2 9.28 5.51 -32.25
C LEU A 2 9.21 5.66 -30.71
N PHE A 3 10.26 5.31 -29.96
CA PHE A 3 10.27 5.36 -28.47
C PHE A 3 10.61 6.73 -27.87
N THR A 4 11.15 7.64 -28.65
CA THR A 4 11.59 8.95 -28.13
C THR A 4 10.45 9.93 -27.75
N PRO A 5 9.31 10.01 -28.46
CA PRO A 5 8.23 10.91 -28.05
C PRO A 5 7.48 10.39 -26.81
N LEU A 6 7.31 9.06 -26.66
CA LEU A 6 6.68 8.42 -25.49
C LEU A 6 7.50 8.66 -24.21
N LEU A 7 8.82 8.50 -24.29
CA LEU A 7 9.71 8.77 -23.15
C LEU A 7 9.69 10.24 -22.73
N ARG A 8 9.62 11.18 -23.66
CA ARG A 8 9.50 12.61 -23.37
C ARG A 8 8.15 12.97 -22.77
N TRP A 9 7.07 12.30 -23.18
CA TRP A 9 5.74 12.50 -22.61
C TRP A 9 5.68 11.96 -21.18
N LEU A 10 6.24 10.77 -20.92
CA LEU A 10 6.37 10.17 -19.58
C LEU A 10 7.17 11.04 -18.60
N GLN A 11 8.17 11.78 -19.09
CA GLN A 11 8.96 12.69 -18.27
C GLN A 11 8.29 14.03 -17.96
N ARG A 12 7.33 14.45 -18.79
CA ARG A 12 6.64 15.75 -18.69
C ARG A 12 5.28 15.69 -18.03
N THR A 13 4.67 14.51 -17.95
CA THR A 13 3.34 14.32 -17.34
C THR A 13 3.45 13.94 -15.89
N SER A 14 2.51 14.41 -15.07
CA SER A 14 2.41 14.00 -13.68
C SER A 14 2.14 12.49 -13.59
N LEU A 15 2.67 11.83 -12.56
CA LEU A 15 2.47 10.40 -12.32
C LEU A 15 0.97 10.06 -12.24
N VAL A 16 0.17 10.97 -11.67
CA VAL A 16 -1.29 10.82 -11.59
C VAL A 16 -1.92 10.75 -12.99
N ALA A 17 -1.52 11.64 -13.91
CA ALA A 17 -2.03 11.61 -15.28
C ALA A 17 -1.66 10.29 -16.01
N GLN A 18 -0.46 9.78 -15.79
CA GLN A 18 -0.03 8.47 -16.33
C GLN A 18 -0.88 7.33 -15.75
N ILE A 19 -1.21 7.36 -14.47
CA ILE A 19 -2.10 6.38 -13.81
C ILE A 19 -3.50 6.43 -14.42
N VAL A 20 -4.06 7.63 -14.64
CA VAL A 20 -5.37 7.79 -15.28
C VAL A 20 -5.37 7.22 -16.69
N VAL A 21 -4.32 7.47 -17.47
CA VAL A 21 -4.16 6.87 -18.80
C VAL A 21 -4.06 5.35 -18.71
N GLY A 22 -3.29 4.82 -17.76
CA GLY A 22 -3.18 3.38 -17.48
C GLY A 22 -4.55 2.76 -17.17
N LEU A 23 -5.34 3.42 -16.32
CA LEU A 23 -6.68 2.98 -15.96
C LEU A 23 -7.62 2.97 -17.19
N LEU A 24 -7.66 4.06 -17.95
CA LEU A 24 -8.53 4.16 -19.13
C LEU A 24 -8.15 3.13 -20.21
N THR A 25 -6.86 2.97 -20.48
CA THR A 25 -6.38 1.99 -21.46
C THR A 25 -6.56 0.55 -20.99
N GLY A 26 -6.41 0.26 -19.68
CA GLY A 26 -6.70 -1.05 -19.09
C GLY A 26 -8.17 -1.43 -19.20
N THR A 27 -9.07 -0.50 -18.89
CA THR A 27 -10.50 -0.69 -19.07
C THR A 27 -10.86 -0.90 -20.56
N ALA A 28 -10.31 -0.08 -21.46
CA ALA A 28 -10.54 -0.23 -22.90
C ALA A 28 -10.04 -1.60 -23.40
N LEU A 29 -8.85 -2.05 -22.96
CA LEU A 29 -8.33 -3.36 -23.33
C LEU A 29 -9.26 -4.49 -22.89
N ALA A 30 -9.77 -4.44 -21.65
CA ALA A 30 -10.67 -5.45 -21.12
C ALA A 30 -11.99 -5.52 -21.90
N LEU A 31 -12.51 -4.36 -22.34
CA LEU A 31 -13.77 -4.29 -23.08
C LEU A 31 -13.65 -4.73 -24.54
N PHE A 32 -12.57 -4.30 -25.22
CA PHE A 32 -12.43 -4.53 -26.66
C PHE A 32 -11.62 -5.79 -26.99
N PHE A 33 -10.70 -6.20 -26.12
CA PHE A 33 -9.79 -7.33 -26.34
C PHE A 33 -9.62 -8.20 -25.09
N PRO A 34 -10.69 -8.84 -24.59
CA PRO A 34 -10.63 -9.62 -23.34
C PRO A 34 -9.63 -10.78 -23.41
N ALA A 35 -9.38 -11.33 -24.59
CA ALA A 35 -8.41 -12.42 -24.78
C ALA A 35 -6.93 -12.01 -24.52
N ALA A 36 -6.62 -10.71 -24.54
CA ALA A 36 -5.27 -10.20 -24.27
C ALA A 36 -5.03 -9.89 -22.78
N THR A 37 -6.08 -9.87 -21.96
CA THR A 37 -5.99 -9.46 -20.53
C THR A 37 -5.12 -10.39 -19.68
N PRO A 38 -5.06 -11.74 -19.86
CA PRO A 38 -4.19 -12.59 -19.06
C PRO A 38 -2.70 -12.28 -19.23
N GLN A 39 -2.31 -11.81 -20.41
CA GLN A 39 -0.91 -11.47 -20.70
C GLN A 39 -0.47 -10.20 -19.98
N VAL A 40 -1.35 -9.24 -19.81
CA VAL A 40 -1.06 -7.97 -19.13
C VAL A 40 -1.32 -8.03 -17.61
N ALA A 41 -2.10 -8.99 -17.13
CA ALA A 41 -2.36 -9.24 -15.71
C ALA A 41 -1.05 -9.45 -14.92
N LEU A 42 -0.03 -10.04 -15.56
CA LEU A 42 1.29 -10.23 -14.96
C LEU A 42 1.92 -8.90 -14.51
N LEU A 43 1.73 -7.82 -15.26
CA LEU A 43 2.24 -6.49 -14.88
C LEU A 43 1.62 -6.00 -13.57
N GLY A 44 0.33 -6.23 -13.40
CA GLY A 44 -0.40 -5.89 -12.19
C GLY A 44 0.06 -6.72 -10.99
N THR A 45 0.17 -8.03 -11.15
CA THR A 45 0.61 -8.93 -10.08
C THR A 45 2.05 -8.65 -9.66
N LEU A 46 2.96 -8.39 -10.59
CA LEU A 46 4.33 -8.00 -10.31
C LEU A 46 4.42 -6.68 -9.56
N PHE A 47 3.59 -5.70 -9.94
CA PHE A 47 3.55 -4.42 -9.25
C PHE A 47 3.08 -4.56 -7.78
N ILE A 48 1.99 -5.31 -7.55
CA ILE A 48 1.53 -5.59 -6.18
C ILE A 48 2.58 -6.38 -5.40
N ALA A 49 3.21 -7.38 -6.00
CA ALA A 49 4.26 -8.16 -5.35
C ALA A 49 5.46 -7.28 -4.96
N ALA A 50 5.88 -6.35 -5.83
CA ALA A 50 6.95 -5.41 -5.54
C ALA A 50 6.59 -4.47 -4.38
N LEU A 51 5.35 -3.94 -4.33
CA LEU A 51 4.88 -3.13 -3.22
C LEU A 51 4.86 -3.92 -1.90
N LYS A 52 4.32 -5.13 -1.93
CA LYS A 52 4.28 -6.02 -0.75
C LYS A 52 5.68 -6.40 -0.26
N ALA A 53 6.64 -6.55 -1.14
CA ALA A 53 8.02 -6.90 -0.78
C ALA A 53 8.74 -5.74 -0.06
N VAL A 54 8.52 -4.51 -0.48
CA VAL A 54 9.21 -3.33 0.08
C VAL A 54 8.54 -2.82 1.35
N ALA A 55 7.22 -2.94 1.46
CA ALA A 55 6.44 -2.31 2.53
C ALA A 55 6.88 -2.68 3.97
N PRO A 56 7.15 -3.95 4.34
CA PRO A 56 7.57 -4.31 5.69
C PRO A 56 8.89 -3.65 6.10
N VAL A 57 9.88 -3.68 5.21
CA VAL A 57 11.21 -3.09 5.44
C VAL A 57 11.12 -1.56 5.49
N LEU A 58 10.32 -0.96 4.60
CA LEU A 58 10.05 0.48 4.60
C LEU A 58 9.50 0.94 5.95
N VAL A 59 8.44 0.28 6.45
CA VAL A 59 7.81 0.64 7.72
C VAL A 59 8.79 0.52 8.87
N LEU A 60 9.54 -0.59 8.95
CA LEU A 60 10.54 -0.80 9.99
C LEU A 60 11.56 0.35 10.01
N ILE A 61 12.21 0.61 8.88
CA ILE A 61 13.31 1.59 8.79
C ILE A 61 12.81 3.01 9.02
N LEU A 62 11.68 3.41 8.40
CA LEU A 62 11.15 4.76 8.56
C LEU A 62 10.73 5.06 10.00
N VAL A 63 10.10 4.10 10.67
CA VAL A 63 9.66 4.30 12.07
C VAL A 63 10.87 4.36 13.01
N ILE A 64 11.87 3.48 12.82
CA ILE A 64 13.13 3.57 13.58
C ILE A 64 13.80 4.93 13.37
N ALA A 65 13.96 5.38 12.12
CA ALA A 65 14.57 6.66 11.79
C ALA A 65 13.80 7.84 12.37
N ALA A 66 12.48 7.83 12.28
CA ALA A 66 11.62 8.87 12.82
C ALA A 66 11.74 9.00 14.35
N ILE A 67 11.72 7.87 15.07
CA ILE A 67 11.81 7.87 16.53
C ILE A 67 13.23 8.21 17.01
N SER A 68 14.25 7.64 16.39
CA SER A 68 15.66 7.86 16.80
C SER A 68 16.14 9.28 16.54
N ASN A 69 15.62 9.95 15.51
CA ASN A 69 15.99 11.33 15.17
C ASN A 69 15.09 12.40 15.79
N HIS A 70 14.04 12.00 16.51
CA HIS A 70 13.13 12.95 17.16
C HIS A 70 13.86 13.73 18.26
N ARG A 71 13.91 15.05 18.13
CA ARG A 71 14.52 15.95 19.12
C ARG A 71 13.46 16.41 20.13
N PRO A 72 13.74 16.28 21.45
CA PRO A 72 12.87 16.88 22.47
C PRO A 72 12.80 18.40 22.29
N GLY A 73 11.60 18.96 22.14
CA GLY A 73 11.39 20.41 21.98
C GLY A 73 11.04 20.86 20.56
N GLU A 74 11.14 20.01 19.55
CA GLU A 74 10.55 20.33 18.25
C GLU A 74 9.01 20.30 18.38
N THR A 75 8.37 21.42 18.11
CA THR A 75 6.89 21.52 18.06
C THR A 75 6.39 20.78 16.85
N THR A 76 6.23 19.48 16.98
CA THR A 76 5.62 18.67 15.95
C THR A 76 4.14 19.03 15.91
N HIS A 77 3.64 19.51 14.79
CA HIS A 77 2.21 19.77 14.55
C HIS A 77 1.39 18.48 14.53
N MET A 78 1.67 17.58 15.49
CA MET A 78 1.10 16.23 15.55
C MET A 78 -0.42 16.25 15.65
N ARG A 79 -0.98 17.25 16.37
CA ARG A 79 -2.43 17.43 16.48
C ARG A 79 -3.07 17.71 15.12
N GLY A 80 -2.48 18.60 14.32
CA GLY A 80 -2.99 18.89 12.97
C GLY A 80 -2.92 17.68 12.04
N MET A 81 -1.82 16.93 12.07
CA MET A 81 -1.66 15.70 11.29
C MET A 81 -2.69 14.62 11.69
N LEU A 82 -2.87 14.38 13.00
CA LEU A 82 -3.84 13.42 13.49
C LEU A 82 -5.28 13.85 13.17
N THR A 83 -5.61 15.13 13.32
CA THR A 83 -6.93 15.64 12.97
C THR A 83 -7.20 15.47 11.47
N LEU A 84 -6.23 15.84 10.61
CA LEU A 84 -6.37 15.69 9.16
C LEU A 84 -6.53 14.21 8.76
N TYR A 85 -5.77 13.31 9.39
CA TYR A 85 -5.88 11.87 9.15
C TYR A 85 -7.25 11.33 9.56
N LEU A 86 -7.74 11.67 10.77
CA LEU A 86 -9.05 11.24 11.26
C LEU A 86 -10.18 11.79 10.37
N VAL A 87 -10.15 13.08 10.06
CA VAL A 87 -11.15 13.69 9.19
C VAL A 87 -11.12 13.07 7.80
N GLY A 88 -9.93 12.89 7.22
CA GLY A 88 -9.77 12.25 5.91
C GLY A 88 -10.33 10.82 5.89
N THR A 89 -10.03 10.03 6.92
CA THR A 89 -10.52 8.65 7.04
C THR A 89 -12.05 8.61 7.21
N LEU A 90 -12.60 9.49 8.05
CA LEU A 90 -14.07 9.60 8.23
C LEU A 90 -14.76 10.04 6.94
N CYS A 91 -14.21 11.04 6.24
CA CYS A 91 -14.76 11.48 4.95
C CYS A 91 -14.72 10.35 3.91
N ALA A 92 -13.62 9.62 3.83
CA ALA A 92 -13.50 8.46 2.92
C ALA A 92 -14.53 7.37 3.27
N ALA A 93 -14.73 7.07 4.55
CA ALA A 93 -15.72 6.11 5.01
C ALA A 93 -17.15 6.54 4.66
N VAL A 94 -17.48 7.82 4.90
CA VAL A 94 -18.79 8.38 4.53
C VAL A 94 -19.03 8.30 3.02
N VAL A 95 -18.05 8.69 2.22
CA VAL A 95 -18.13 8.60 0.75
C VAL A 95 -18.34 7.13 0.31
N GLY A 96 -17.62 6.19 0.90
CA GLY A 96 -17.79 4.76 0.62
C GLY A 96 -19.19 4.26 0.95
N VAL A 97 -19.73 4.60 2.12
CA VAL A 97 -21.11 4.22 2.52
C VAL A 97 -22.14 4.85 1.61
N VAL A 98 -22.02 6.15 1.31
CA VAL A 98 -22.96 6.87 0.43
C VAL A 98 -22.92 6.29 -0.99
N ALA A 99 -21.72 6.04 -1.53
CA ALA A 99 -21.57 5.44 -2.85
C ALA A 99 -22.19 4.03 -2.90
N SER A 100 -21.96 3.21 -1.87
CA SER A 100 -22.58 1.87 -1.76
C SER A 100 -24.11 1.92 -1.63
N ALA A 101 -24.65 2.94 -0.97
CA ALA A 101 -26.10 3.12 -0.85
C ALA A 101 -26.76 3.59 -2.16
N TRP A 102 -26.04 4.38 -2.95
CA TRP A 102 -26.55 4.87 -4.25
C TRP A 102 -26.36 3.86 -5.39
N PHE A 103 -25.31 3.04 -5.29
CA PHE A 103 -25.01 1.98 -6.26
C PHE A 103 -24.94 0.62 -5.56
N PRO A 104 -26.10 0.06 -5.13
CA PRO A 104 -26.11 -1.24 -4.48
C PRO A 104 -25.69 -2.32 -5.47
N SER A 105 -24.44 -2.78 -5.37
CA SER A 105 -23.95 -3.93 -6.11
C SER A 105 -24.10 -5.18 -5.25
N THR A 106 -24.81 -6.19 -5.74
CA THR A 106 -24.87 -7.53 -5.12
C THR A 106 -23.55 -8.23 -5.40
N LEU A 107 -22.57 -8.03 -4.53
CA LEU A 107 -21.34 -8.83 -4.54
C LEU A 107 -21.71 -10.26 -4.13
N VAL A 108 -21.70 -11.20 -5.07
CA VAL A 108 -21.71 -12.62 -4.74
C VAL A 108 -20.32 -12.93 -4.17
N LEU A 109 -20.16 -12.71 -2.88
CA LEU A 109 -18.99 -13.15 -2.14
C LEU A 109 -19.00 -14.67 -2.16
N GLN A 110 -18.17 -15.29 -2.99
CA GLN A 110 -17.78 -16.67 -2.75
C GLN A 110 -17.02 -16.66 -1.43
N ALA A 111 -17.71 -17.09 -0.36
CA ALA A 111 -17.06 -17.21 0.94
C ALA A 111 -15.82 -18.13 0.76
N PRO A 112 -14.60 -17.66 1.10
CA PRO A 112 -13.45 -18.54 1.10
C PRO A 112 -13.78 -19.72 2.00
N ALA A 113 -13.35 -20.93 1.62
CA ALA A 113 -13.56 -22.15 2.40
C ALA A 113 -13.07 -22.04 3.87
N ASP A 114 -12.21 -21.04 4.15
CA ASP A 114 -11.67 -20.71 5.47
C ASP A 114 -12.50 -19.70 6.29
N ALA A 115 -13.71 -19.37 5.86
CA ALA A 115 -14.61 -18.48 6.62
C ALA A 115 -15.04 -19.06 7.99
N SER A 116 -14.70 -20.32 8.27
CA SER A 116 -14.91 -20.97 9.57
C SER A 116 -14.05 -20.42 10.71
N ASN A 117 -13.02 -19.59 10.41
CA ASN A 117 -12.10 -19.01 11.40
C ASN A 117 -12.36 -17.53 11.69
N ALA A 118 -13.54 -17.01 11.36
CA ALA A 118 -13.89 -15.67 11.82
C ALA A 118 -13.89 -15.67 13.37
N PRO A 119 -13.11 -14.79 14.02
CA PRO A 119 -13.05 -14.74 15.48
C PRO A 119 -14.45 -14.47 16.03
N SER A 120 -14.99 -15.44 16.78
CA SER A 120 -16.35 -15.39 17.32
C SER A 120 -16.47 -14.44 18.51
N ARG A 121 -15.34 -14.04 19.11
CA ARG A 121 -15.29 -13.19 20.31
C ARG A 121 -14.24 -12.10 20.16
N ILE A 122 -14.56 -10.92 20.70
CA ILE A 122 -13.62 -9.77 20.76
C ILE A 122 -12.32 -10.13 21.50
N GLN A 123 -12.41 -11.06 22.47
CA GLN A 123 -11.25 -11.56 23.24
C GLN A 123 -10.25 -12.29 22.34
N ASP A 124 -10.70 -13.08 21.37
CA ASP A 124 -9.84 -13.82 20.44
C ASP A 124 -9.10 -12.85 19.52
N VAL A 125 -9.77 -11.76 19.09
CA VAL A 125 -9.15 -10.68 18.30
C VAL A 125 -8.06 -9.98 19.12
N LEU A 126 -8.36 -9.60 20.36
CA LEU A 126 -7.37 -8.94 21.24
C LEU A 126 -6.17 -9.84 21.53
N LEU A 127 -6.41 -11.12 21.79
CA LEU A 127 -5.33 -12.08 22.00
C LEU A 127 -4.44 -12.21 20.76
N THR A 128 -5.05 -12.30 19.57
CA THR A 128 -4.32 -12.36 18.31
C THR A 128 -3.48 -11.09 18.08
N LEU A 129 -4.01 -9.91 18.40
CA LEU A 129 -3.26 -8.65 18.30
C LEU A 129 -2.05 -8.64 19.25
N VAL A 130 -2.22 -9.10 20.50
CA VAL A 130 -1.12 -9.18 21.48
C VAL A 130 -0.06 -10.21 21.02
N MET A 131 -0.50 -11.37 20.54
CA MET A 131 0.44 -12.40 20.04
C MET A 131 1.21 -11.89 18.81
N ASN A 132 0.55 -11.18 17.90
CA ASN A 132 1.20 -10.55 16.75
C ASN A 132 2.22 -9.47 17.18
N ALA A 133 1.96 -8.75 18.27
CA ALA A 133 2.86 -7.73 18.80
C ALA A 133 4.16 -8.33 19.38
N VAL A 134 4.10 -9.55 19.93
CA VAL A 134 5.23 -10.25 20.56
C VAL A 134 5.95 -11.19 19.58
N ASP A 135 5.60 -11.19 18.31
CA ASP A 135 6.21 -12.04 17.29
C ASP A 135 7.70 -11.73 17.10
N ASN A 136 8.44 -12.73 16.62
CA ASN A 136 9.86 -12.57 16.29
C ASN A 136 10.03 -11.53 15.16
N PRO A 137 10.99 -10.58 15.27
CA PRO A 137 11.14 -9.50 14.28
C PRO A 137 11.39 -10.00 12.86
N VAL A 138 12.14 -11.08 12.70
CA VAL A 138 12.42 -11.67 11.39
C VAL A 138 11.15 -12.32 10.83
N ARG A 139 10.40 -13.04 11.64
CA ARG A 139 9.12 -13.63 11.24
C ARG A 139 8.09 -12.56 10.92
N ALA A 140 8.03 -11.51 11.73
CA ALA A 140 7.13 -10.37 11.48
C ALA A 140 7.40 -9.72 10.11
N LEU A 141 8.69 -9.56 9.73
CA LEU A 141 9.07 -9.06 8.40
C LEU A 141 8.69 -10.03 7.29
N MET A 142 8.97 -11.32 7.45
CA MET A 142 8.67 -12.36 6.44
C MET A 142 7.17 -12.49 6.17
N ASN A 143 6.35 -12.41 7.21
CA ASN A 143 4.90 -12.57 7.15
C ASN A 143 4.14 -11.25 6.97
N ALA A 144 4.86 -10.12 6.81
CA ALA A 144 4.28 -8.78 6.78
C ALA A 144 3.34 -8.50 7.97
N ASN A 145 3.69 -8.99 9.17
CA ASN A 145 2.99 -8.71 10.41
C ASN A 145 3.31 -7.28 10.87
N TYR A 146 2.55 -6.30 10.36
CA TYR A 146 2.81 -4.87 10.62
C TYR A 146 2.73 -4.49 12.10
N ILE A 147 1.94 -5.19 12.91
CA ILE A 147 1.85 -4.95 14.36
C ILE A 147 3.18 -5.30 15.02
N GLY A 148 3.71 -6.49 14.75
CA GLY A 148 5.02 -6.91 15.23
C GLY A 148 6.13 -6.00 14.73
N ILE A 149 6.12 -5.65 13.44
CA ILE A 149 7.09 -4.72 12.84
C ILE A 149 7.08 -3.37 13.55
N LEU A 150 5.91 -2.79 13.83
CA LEU A 150 5.79 -1.51 14.53
C LEU A 150 6.30 -1.59 15.97
N VAL A 151 5.96 -2.65 16.71
CA VAL A 151 6.45 -2.84 18.08
C VAL A 151 7.98 -2.89 18.11
N TRP A 152 8.59 -3.68 17.23
CA TRP A 152 10.05 -3.74 17.10
C TRP A 152 10.66 -2.42 16.63
N ALA A 153 10.03 -1.76 15.65
CA ALA A 153 10.50 -0.46 15.16
C ALA A 153 10.49 0.61 16.26
N VAL A 154 9.44 0.64 17.10
CA VAL A 154 9.36 1.54 18.26
C VAL A 154 10.43 1.19 19.28
N GLY A 155 10.60 -0.10 19.62
CA GLY A 155 11.61 -0.56 20.55
C GLY A 155 13.03 -0.18 20.11
N PHE A 156 13.40 -0.50 18.88
CA PHE A 156 14.71 -0.12 18.30
C PHE A 156 14.86 1.39 18.18
N GLY A 157 13.83 2.10 17.75
CA GLY A 157 13.85 3.56 17.62
C GLY A 157 14.10 4.25 18.97
N MET A 158 13.45 3.77 20.04
CA MET A 158 13.67 4.28 21.40
C MET A 158 15.08 3.95 21.92
N ALA A 159 15.56 2.73 21.73
CA ALA A 159 16.91 2.35 22.11
C ALA A 159 17.97 3.22 21.39
N MET A 160 17.75 3.52 20.11
CA MET A 160 18.67 4.34 19.30
C MET A 160 18.61 5.84 19.57
N ARG A 161 17.65 6.35 20.34
CA ARG A 161 17.62 7.77 20.75
C ARG A 161 18.88 8.20 21.53
N HIS A 162 19.48 7.27 22.27
CA HIS A 162 20.70 7.48 23.03
C HIS A 162 21.96 7.10 22.25
N ALA A 163 21.84 6.67 21.01
CA ALA A 163 22.98 6.33 20.17
C ALA A 163 23.78 7.57 19.74
N SER A 164 25.02 7.35 19.32
CA SER A 164 25.90 8.42 18.80
C SER A 164 25.26 9.13 17.59
N ALA A 165 25.69 10.35 17.32
CA ALA A 165 25.23 11.12 16.17
C ALA A 165 25.49 10.35 14.85
N GLY A 166 26.62 9.64 14.74
CA GLY A 166 26.95 8.83 13.56
C GLY A 166 25.90 7.73 13.31
N THR A 167 25.51 6.99 14.36
CA THR A 167 24.49 5.94 14.23
C THR A 167 23.13 6.50 13.77
N ARG A 168 22.75 7.66 14.29
CA ARG A 168 21.49 8.33 13.88
C ARG A 168 21.55 8.80 12.43
N THR A 169 22.71 9.30 11.98
CA THR A 169 22.91 9.66 10.57
C THR A 169 22.77 8.44 9.66
N VAL A 170 23.37 7.31 10.03
CA VAL A 170 23.22 6.05 9.27
C VAL A 170 21.74 5.63 9.17
N MET A 171 20.95 5.74 10.25
CA MET A 171 19.52 5.43 10.19
C MET A 171 18.76 6.39 9.27
N HIS A 172 19.12 7.68 9.27
CA HIS A 172 18.56 8.66 8.35
C HIS A 172 18.90 8.31 6.90
N ASP A 173 20.15 8.01 6.60
CA ASP A 173 20.60 7.66 5.24
C ASP A 173 19.96 6.37 4.75
N LEU A 174 19.78 5.39 5.64
CA LEU A 174 19.08 4.15 5.34
C LEU A 174 17.59 4.41 5.00
N SER A 175 16.94 5.33 5.75
CA SER A 175 15.55 5.74 5.47
C SER A 175 15.43 6.49 4.14
N ALA A 176 16.41 7.31 3.78
CA ALA A 176 16.48 7.95 2.49
C ALA A 176 16.64 6.91 1.36
N GLY A 177 17.53 5.94 1.55
CA GLY A 177 17.78 4.86 0.58
C GLY A 177 16.53 4.01 0.31
N ILE A 178 15.84 3.57 1.36
CA ILE A 178 14.60 2.77 1.18
C ILE A 178 13.49 3.61 0.54
N THR A 179 13.44 4.92 0.81
CA THR A 179 12.51 5.84 0.16
C THR A 179 12.76 5.94 -1.34
N VAL A 180 14.00 5.94 -1.79
CA VAL A 180 14.33 5.90 -3.23
C VAL A 180 13.85 4.59 -3.86
N ILE A 181 14.04 3.46 -3.20
CA ILE A 181 13.56 2.15 -3.69
C ILE A 181 12.05 2.17 -3.90
N ILE A 182 11.28 2.64 -2.91
CA ILE A 182 9.82 2.70 -3.06
C ILE A 182 9.39 3.68 -4.16
N GLN A 183 10.08 4.80 -4.33
CA GLN A 183 9.81 5.74 -5.41
C GLN A 183 10.03 5.10 -6.79
N VAL A 184 11.04 4.26 -6.94
CA VAL A 184 11.26 3.49 -8.17
C VAL A 184 10.09 2.54 -8.42
N VAL A 185 9.65 1.79 -7.40
CA VAL A 185 8.49 0.89 -7.52
C VAL A 185 7.23 1.68 -7.90
N ILE A 186 6.98 2.83 -7.25
CA ILE A 186 5.82 3.69 -7.56
C ILE A 186 5.86 4.23 -8.99
N ARG A 187 7.02 4.46 -9.59
CA ARG A 187 7.11 4.86 -11.01
C ARG A 187 6.54 3.83 -11.98
N PHE A 188 6.49 2.56 -11.58
CA PHE A 188 5.84 1.51 -12.37
C PHE A 188 4.32 1.41 -12.13
N ALA A 189 3.76 2.22 -11.23
CA ALA A 189 2.33 2.22 -10.94
C ALA A 189 1.42 2.36 -12.18
N PRO A 190 1.69 3.20 -13.18
CA PRO A 190 0.84 3.29 -14.36
C PRO A 190 0.72 1.97 -15.12
N LEU A 191 1.82 1.22 -15.25
CA LEU A 191 1.84 -0.10 -15.88
C LEU A 191 1.17 -1.16 -15.00
N GLY A 192 1.43 -1.11 -13.70
CA GLY A 192 0.81 -2.02 -12.73
C GLY A 192 -0.71 -1.85 -12.69
N ILE A 193 -1.18 -0.60 -12.61
CA ILE A 193 -2.62 -0.28 -12.58
C ILE A 193 -3.29 -0.65 -13.91
N PHE A 194 -2.65 -0.41 -15.06
CA PHE A 194 -3.12 -0.88 -16.35
C PHE A 194 -3.38 -2.39 -16.34
N GLY A 195 -2.41 -3.19 -15.89
CA GLY A 195 -2.55 -4.65 -15.83
C GLY A 195 -3.61 -5.12 -14.82
N LEU A 196 -3.68 -4.50 -13.64
CA LEU A 196 -4.70 -4.81 -12.62
C LEU A 196 -6.10 -4.53 -13.10
N VAL A 197 -6.32 -3.34 -13.66
CA VAL A 197 -7.63 -2.93 -14.15
C VAL A 197 -8.08 -3.85 -15.30
N ALA A 198 -7.18 -4.14 -16.24
CA ALA A 198 -7.48 -5.04 -17.34
C ALA A 198 -7.89 -6.44 -16.85
N SER A 199 -7.19 -7.02 -15.86
CA SER A 199 -7.53 -8.33 -15.32
C SER A 199 -8.83 -8.32 -14.52
N THR A 200 -9.03 -7.33 -13.65
CA THR A 200 -10.24 -7.24 -12.80
C THR A 200 -11.51 -7.09 -13.64
N PHE A 201 -11.48 -6.24 -14.68
CA PHE A 201 -12.62 -6.08 -15.58
C PHE A 201 -12.89 -7.33 -16.43
N ALA A 202 -11.85 -8.05 -16.82
CA ALA A 202 -12.03 -9.30 -17.56
C ALA A 202 -12.62 -10.42 -16.69
N GLU A 203 -12.21 -10.50 -15.41
CA GLU A 203 -12.73 -11.48 -14.44
C GLU A 203 -14.16 -11.15 -14.01
N ALA A 204 -14.45 -9.88 -13.77
CA ALA A 204 -15.79 -9.43 -13.39
C ALA A 204 -16.82 -9.58 -14.52
N GLY A 205 -16.35 -9.66 -15.78
CA GLY A 205 -17.18 -9.69 -16.98
C GLY A 205 -17.89 -8.36 -17.25
N ALA A 206 -18.40 -8.21 -18.46
CA ALA A 206 -19.17 -7.02 -18.83
C ALA A 206 -20.48 -6.85 -18.01
N GLN A 207 -20.94 -7.90 -17.36
CA GLN A 207 -22.14 -7.86 -16.50
C GLN A 207 -21.96 -7.05 -15.22
N ALA A 208 -20.73 -6.92 -14.70
CA ALA A 208 -20.44 -6.10 -13.51
C ALA A 208 -20.52 -4.59 -13.77
N LEU A 209 -20.59 -4.17 -15.04
CA LEU A 209 -20.73 -2.76 -15.45
C LEU A 209 -22.20 -2.35 -15.66
N TRP A 210 -23.14 -3.31 -15.78
CA TRP A 210 -24.54 -3.07 -16.14
C TRP A 210 -25.54 -3.67 -15.13
N GLY A 211 -25.06 -4.28 -14.04
CA GLY A 211 -25.87 -4.88 -12.98
C GLY A 211 -26.21 -3.99 -11.82
#